data_0a5c89df570dc7886273090bfc3c406a
#
_entry.id   0a5c89df570dc7886273090bfc3c406a
#
_cell.length_a   1.000
_cell.length_b   1.000
_cell.length_c   1.000
_cell.angle_alpha   90.00
_cell.angle_beta   90.00
_cell.angle_gamma   90.00
#
_symmetry.space_group_name_H-M   'P 1'
#
loop_
_entity.id
_entity.type
_entity.pdbx_description
1 polymer ?
#
loop_
_entity_poly.entity_id
_entity_poly.type
_entity_poly.pdbx_seq_one_letter_code
_entity_poly.pdbx_strand_id
1 'polypeptide(L)'
;IRPGDELLAEIKAFNLGKTGLVDVKAEYTIKDFDNNIVLEESETLAIETQTSFVKRFSIPSNARYGDYVVYVKIIYEDSVATSSAVFKVVEKPLFSPVYLLRAAYILSAVVIISIIAIIMFYLIRRMRKLERRIDRGNRRIVLHRISHTYR
;
A
#
# COMPACT_ATOMS: atom_id res chain seq x y z
N ILE A 1 -2.50 -12.06 -4.13
CA ILE A 1 -1.25 -11.88 -4.86
C ILE A 1 -1.52 -11.16 -6.18
N ARG A 2 -0.53 -10.55 -6.84
CA ARG A 2 -0.68 -9.82 -8.10
C ARG A 2 0.14 -10.46 -9.21
N PRO A 3 -0.19 -10.24 -10.48
CA PRO A 3 0.70 -10.61 -11.58
C PRO A 3 2.09 -9.97 -11.40
N GLY A 4 3.14 -10.78 -11.55
CA GLY A 4 4.53 -10.39 -11.33
C GLY A 4 5.02 -10.48 -9.89
N ASP A 5 4.15 -10.76 -8.91
CA ASP A 5 4.57 -10.99 -7.52
C ASP A 5 5.05 -12.43 -7.29
N GLU A 6 5.68 -12.68 -6.14
CA GLU A 6 6.06 -14.02 -5.68
C GLU A 6 4.99 -14.62 -4.77
N LEU A 7 4.58 -15.86 -5.06
CA LEU A 7 3.78 -16.67 -4.16
C LEU A 7 4.71 -17.45 -3.24
N LEU A 8 4.49 -17.34 -1.93
CA LEU A 8 5.20 -18.11 -0.92
C LEU A 8 4.30 -19.25 -0.45
N ALA A 9 4.73 -20.51 -0.65
CA ALA A 9 4.03 -21.69 -0.19
C ALA A 9 4.86 -22.42 0.86
N GLU A 10 4.33 -22.60 2.06
CA GLU A 10 4.91 -23.47 3.06
C GLU A 10 4.50 -24.92 2.75
N ILE A 11 5.49 -25.80 2.56
CA ILE A 11 5.30 -27.21 2.23
C ILE A 11 5.84 -28.04 3.38
N LYS A 12 4.98 -28.93 3.90
CA LYS A 12 5.34 -29.89 4.93
C LYS A 12 5.18 -31.30 4.37
N ALA A 13 6.26 -32.05 4.35
CA ALA A 13 6.25 -33.44 3.89
C ALA A 13 6.70 -34.41 5.01
N PHE A 14 6.03 -35.52 5.12
CA PHE A 14 6.27 -36.54 6.13
C PHE A 14 6.60 -37.88 5.47
N ASN A 15 7.68 -38.49 5.91
CA ASN A 15 8.02 -39.86 5.57
C ASN A 15 7.37 -40.80 6.62
N LEU A 16 6.27 -41.43 6.26
CA LEU A 16 5.52 -42.32 7.15
C LEU A 16 5.87 -43.81 6.96
N GLY A 17 6.72 -44.12 5.98
CA GLY A 17 6.88 -45.52 5.53
C GLY A 17 8.21 -46.18 5.84
N LYS A 18 9.31 -45.45 5.90
CA LYS A 18 10.66 -46.04 6.08
C LYS A 18 11.47 -45.24 7.10
N THR A 19 12.35 -45.95 7.79
CA THR A 19 13.39 -45.40 8.63
C THR A 19 14.59 -45.00 7.76
N GLY A 20 15.02 -43.73 7.86
CA GLY A 20 16.20 -43.18 7.18
C GLY A 20 15.88 -42.13 6.12
N LEU A 21 16.94 -41.57 5.59
CA LEU A 21 16.88 -40.53 4.57
C LEU A 21 16.44 -41.13 3.23
N VAL A 22 15.44 -40.53 2.62
CA VAL A 22 14.96 -40.90 1.29
C VAL A 22 14.97 -39.70 0.36
N ASP A 23 15.40 -39.86 -0.88
CA ASP A 23 15.31 -38.88 -1.92
C ASP A 23 13.97 -38.97 -2.63
N VAL A 24 13.23 -37.89 -2.66
CA VAL A 24 11.93 -37.79 -3.32
C VAL A 24 11.96 -36.75 -4.42
N LYS A 25 11.21 -36.97 -5.49
CA LYS A 25 10.97 -35.95 -6.52
C LYS A 25 9.73 -35.16 -6.15
N ALA A 26 9.88 -33.86 -5.99
CA ALA A 26 8.78 -32.95 -5.83
C ALA A 26 8.48 -32.23 -7.16
N GLU A 27 7.24 -32.30 -7.60
CA GLU A 27 6.71 -31.65 -8.78
C GLU A 27 5.70 -30.59 -8.33
N TYR A 28 5.83 -29.38 -8.85
CA TYR A 28 4.99 -28.22 -8.53
C TYR A 28 4.29 -27.77 -9.79
N THR A 29 2.98 -27.61 -9.75
CA THR A 29 2.20 -27.11 -10.88
C THR A 29 1.24 -26.04 -10.42
N ILE A 30 1.25 -24.87 -11.03
CA ILE A 30 0.25 -23.83 -10.83
C ILE A 30 -0.66 -23.78 -12.05
N LYS A 31 -1.97 -23.87 -11.81
CA LYS A 31 -3.01 -23.82 -12.84
C LYS A 31 -4.08 -22.81 -12.50
N ASP A 32 -4.69 -22.22 -13.52
CA ASP A 32 -5.96 -21.52 -13.37
C ASP A 32 -7.16 -22.50 -13.29
N PHE A 33 -8.34 -21.99 -13.02
CA PHE A 33 -9.56 -22.83 -12.94
C PHE A 33 -10.04 -23.35 -14.31
N ASP A 34 -9.51 -22.82 -15.39
CA ASP A 34 -9.71 -23.33 -16.77
C ASP A 34 -8.71 -24.44 -17.12
N ASN A 35 -7.92 -24.89 -16.13
CA ASN A 35 -6.88 -25.94 -16.23
C ASN A 35 -5.68 -25.57 -17.11
N ASN A 36 -5.46 -24.27 -17.39
CA ASN A 36 -4.25 -23.80 -18.07
C ASN A 36 -3.08 -23.81 -17.08
N ILE A 37 -1.97 -24.43 -17.48
CA ILE A 37 -0.75 -24.45 -16.68
C ILE A 37 -0.07 -23.08 -16.83
N VAL A 38 0.23 -22.46 -15.70
CA VAL A 38 0.88 -21.14 -15.61
C VAL A 38 2.34 -21.29 -15.24
N LEU A 39 2.65 -22.30 -14.41
CA LEU A 39 4.00 -22.60 -13.96
C LEU A 39 4.14 -24.09 -13.67
N GLU A 40 5.28 -24.67 -14.03
CA GLU A 40 5.65 -26.04 -13.71
C GLU A 40 7.13 -26.08 -13.34
N GLU A 41 7.43 -26.63 -12.17
CA GLU A 41 8.79 -26.81 -11.67
C GLU A 41 8.95 -28.17 -11.02
N SER A 42 10.19 -28.67 -10.91
CA SER A 42 10.49 -29.88 -10.17
C SER A 42 11.84 -29.80 -9.48
N GLU A 43 11.98 -30.47 -8.35
CA GLU A 43 13.25 -30.60 -7.63
C GLU A 43 13.32 -31.92 -6.88
N THR A 44 14.52 -32.33 -6.46
CA THR A 44 14.72 -33.48 -5.59
C THR A 44 14.96 -32.99 -4.17
N LEU A 45 14.26 -33.63 -3.23
CA LEU A 45 14.31 -33.32 -1.80
C LEU A 45 14.71 -34.56 -1.03
N ALA A 46 15.57 -34.39 -0.01
CA ALA A 46 15.89 -35.42 0.93
C ALA A 46 14.99 -35.30 2.17
N ILE A 47 14.28 -36.40 2.52
CA ILE A 47 13.38 -36.44 3.67
C ILE A 47 13.75 -37.61 4.57
N GLU A 48 14.06 -37.32 5.83
CA GLU A 48 14.31 -38.34 6.82
C GLU A 48 13.00 -38.78 7.49
N THR A 49 12.42 -37.89 8.31
CA THR A 49 11.14 -38.15 8.99
C THR A 49 10.10 -37.13 8.55
N GLN A 50 10.50 -35.86 8.58
CA GLN A 50 9.72 -34.73 8.08
C GLN A 50 10.62 -33.63 7.53
N THR A 51 10.11 -32.87 6.61
CA THR A 51 10.73 -31.62 6.15
C THR A 51 9.68 -30.54 6.05
N SER A 52 10.08 -29.31 6.34
CA SER A 52 9.26 -28.12 6.15
C SER A 52 10.12 -27.04 5.51
N PHE A 53 9.65 -26.50 4.41
CA PHE A 53 10.36 -25.45 3.70
C PHE A 53 9.37 -24.51 3.02
N VAL A 54 9.85 -23.29 2.67
CA VAL A 54 9.07 -22.31 1.93
C VAL A 54 9.56 -22.29 0.49
N LYS A 55 8.68 -22.66 -0.43
CA LYS A 55 8.91 -22.57 -1.87
C LYS A 55 8.39 -21.24 -2.40
N ARG A 56 9.17 -20.58 -3.25
CA ARG A 56 8.80 -19.36 -3.94
C ARG A 56 8.47 -19.65 -5.38
N PHE A 57 7.34 -19.14 -5.83
CA PHE A 57 6.89 -19.25 -7.22
C PHE A 57 6.70 -17.86 -7.79
N SER A 58 7.39 -17.56 -8.89
CA SER A 58 7.22 -16.29 -9.59
C SER A 58 5.97 -16.33 -10.46
N ILE A 59 4.94 -15.59 -10.11
CA ILE A 59 3.72 -15.52 -10.91
C ILE A 59 3.99 -14.65 -12.15
N PRO A 60 3.70 -15.13 -13.36
CA PRO A 60 3.94 -14.35 -14.58
C PRO A 60 3.23 -12.99 -14.55
N SER A 61 3.87 -11.96 -15.08
CA SER A 61 3.30 -10.60 -15.13
C SER A 61 2.06 -10.48 -16.02
N ASN A 62 1.88 -11.45 -16.94
CA ASN A 62 0.71 -11.57 -17.80
C ASN A 62 -0.35 -12.54 -17.27
N ALA A 63 -0.21 -13.04 -16.03
CA ALA A 63 -1.21 -13.89 -15.39
C ALA A 63 -2.55 -13.16 -15.32
N ARG A 64 -3.63 -13.85 -15.69
CA ARG A 64 -5.00 -13.31 -15.62
C ARG A 64 -5.45 -13.16 -14.18
N TYR A 65 -6.36 -12.26 -13.92
CA TYR A 65 -7.01 -12.15 -12.60
C TYR A 65 -7.99 -13.31 -12.42
N GLY A 66 -8.00 -13.89 -11.23
CA GLY A 66 -8.87 -15.03 -10.93
C GLY A 66 -8.30 -15.93 -9.86
N ASP A 67 -8.94 -17.07 -9.72
CA ASP A 67 -8.53 -18.09 -8.75
C ASP A 67 -7.59 -19.09 -9.43
N TYR A 68 -6.58 -19.51 -8.69
CA TYR A 68 -5.52 -20.43 -9.11
C TYR A 68 -5.34 -21.53 -8.07
N VAL A 69 -4.82 -22.66 -8.52
CA VAL A 69 -4.47 -23.77 -7.65
C VAL A 69 -2.99 -24.07 -7.80
N VAL A 70 -2.28 -24.15 -6.68
CA VAL A 70 -0.95 -24.74 -6.62
C VAL A 70 -1.09 -26.20 -6.23
N TYR A 71 -0.55 -27.09 -7.05
CA TYR A 71 -0.44 -28.52 -6.80
C TYR A 71 1.00 -28.86 -6.45
N VAL A 72 1.16 -29.71 -5.44
CA VAL A 72 2.43 -30.30 -5.06
C VAL A 72 2.27 -31.79 -5.15
N LYS A 73 3.13 -32.47 -5.90
CA LYS A 73 3.17 -33.93 -6.06
C LYS A 73 4.55 -34.40 -5.65
N ILE A 74 4.60 -35.26 -4.65
CA ILE A 74 5.82 -35.88 -4.16
C ILE A 74 5.81 -37.36 -4.61
N ILE A 75 6.88 -37.76 -5.28
CA ILE A 75 7.05 -39.10 -5.86
C ILE A 75 8.24 -39.74 -5.16
N TYR A 76 8.02 -40.94 -4.63
CA TYR A 76 9.03 -41.81 -4.06
C TYR A 76 8.80 -43.26 -4.50
N GLU A 77 9.72 -43.82 -5.29
CA GLU A 77 9.53 -45.15 -5.90
C GLU A 77 8.15 -45.22 -6.58
N ASP A 78 7.32 -46.18 -6.18
CA ASP A 78 5.95 -46.38 -6.68
C ASP A 78 4.88 -45.60 -5.87
N SER A 79 5.31 -44.81 -4.89
CA SER A 79 4.40 -44.05 -4.00
C SER A 79 4.28 -42.61 -4.45
N VAL A 80 3.05 -42.08 -4.41
CA VAL A 80 2.76 -40.71 -4.77
C VAL A 80 1.91 -40.06 -3.66
N ALA A 81 2.35 -38.88 -3.20
CA ALA A 81 1.57 -38.01 -2.33
C ALA A 81 1.26 -36.71 -3.05
N THR A 82 0.05 -36.19 -2.89
CA THR A 82 -0.37 -34.94 -3.50
C THR A 82 -1.01 -34.03 -2.48
N SER A 83 -0.80 -32.71 -2.66
CA SER A 83 -1.48 -31.69 -1.91
C SER A 83 -1.78 -30.50 -2.83
N SER A 84 -2.78 -29.70 -2.48
CA SER A 84 -3.11 -28.51 -3.24
C SER A 84 -3.61 -27.38 -2.34
N ALA A 85 -3.41 -26.14 -2.79
CA ALA A 85 -3.95 -24.94 -2.15
C ALA A 85 -4.43 -23.96 -3.20
N VAL A 86 -5.52 -23.25 -2.88
CA VAL A 86 -6.09 -22.23 -3.74
C VAL A 86 -5.55 -20.86 -3.34
N PHE A 87 -5.25 -20.03 -4.31
CA PHE A 87 -4.92 -18.62 -4.10
C PHE A 87 -5.56 -17.76 -5.18
N LYS A 88 -5.64 -16.44 -4.93
CA LYS A 88 -6.26 -15.52 -5.86
C LYS A 88 -5.24 -14.52 -6.41
N VAL A 89 -5.24 -14.37 -7.73
CA VAL A 89 -4.53 -13.29 -8.42
C VAL A 89 -5.50 -12.13 -8.61
N VAL A 90 -5.16 -10.98 -8.01
CA VAL A 90 -6.01 -9.79 -7.97
C VAL A 90 -5.38 -8.63 -8.71
N GLU A 91 -6.23 -7.73 -9.17
CA GLU A 91 -5.79 -6.50 -9.85
C GLU A 91 -5.00 -5.60 -8.90
N LYS A 92 -4.02 -4.90 -9.45
CA LYS A 92 -3.29 -3.87 -8.71
C LYS A 92 -4.23 -2.68 -8.46
N PRO A 93 -4.51 -2.31 -7.20
CA PRO A 93 -5.36 -1.16 -6.96
C PRO A 93 -4.75 0.09 -7.60
N LEU A 94 -5.53 0.81 -8.41
CA LEU A 94 -5.14 2.03 -9.11
C LEU A 94 -4.63 3.11 -8.15
N PHE A 95 -5.15 3.13 -6.93
CA PHE A 95 -4.75 4.07 -5.89
C PHE A 95 -4.37 3.32 -4.61
N SER A 96 -3.13 3.48 -4.18
CA SER A 96 -2.74 3.07 -2.84
C SER A 96 -3.44 3.98 -1.82
N PRO A 97 -4.00 3.45 -0.71
CA PRO A 97 -4.63 4.26 0.34
C PRO A 97 -3.70 5.32 0.90
N VAL A 98 -2.39 5.12 0.82
CA VAL A 98 -1.37 6.08 1.23
C VAL A 98 -1.41 7.37 0.40
N TYR A 99 -1.69 7.29 -0.90
CA TYR A 99 -1.82 8.49 -1.75
C TYR A 99 -3.07 9.29 -1.43
N LEU A 100 -4.19 8.63 -1.12
CA LEU A 100 -5.43 9.30 -0.71
C LEU A 100 -5.24 10.05 0.62
N LEU A 101 -4.57 9.44 1.59
CA LEU A 101 -4.25 10.09 2.86
C LEU A 101 -3.32 11.31 2.67
N ARG A 102 -2.29 11.19 1.84
CA ARG A 102 -1.39 12.30 1.52
C ARG A 102 -2.11 13.44 0.79
N ALA A 103 -2.97 13.13 -0.17
CA ALA A 103 -3.77 14.13 -0.87
C ALA A 103 -4.73 14.86 0.08
N ALA A 104 -5.40 14.16 0.99
CA ALA A 104 -6.26 14.75 2.01
C ALA A 104 -5.48 15.68 2.95
N TYR A 105 -4.26 15.30 3.35
CA TYR A 105 -3.40 16.13 4.19
C TYR A 105 -2.97 17.42 3.49
N ILE A 106 -2.56 17.34 2.22
CA ILE A 106 -2.18 18.53 1.43
C ILE A 106 -3.39 19.46 1.26
N LEU A 107 -4.57 18.91 0.96
CA LEU A 107 -5.79 19.70 0.81
C LEU A 107 -6.16 20.43 2.10
N SER A 108 -6.06 19.77 3.27
CA SER A 108 -6.33 20.40 4.56
C SER A 108 -5.36 21.53 4.87
N ALA A 109 -4.07 21.36 4.56
CA ALA A 109 -3.06 22.41 4.74
C ALA A 109 -3.36 23.66 3.89
N VAL A 110 -3.77 23.49 2.62
CA VAL A 110 -4.17 24.60 1.73
C VAL A 110 -5.37 25.35 2.29
N VAL A 111 -6.38 24.65 2.82
CA VAL A 111 -7.55 25.26 3.44
C VAL A 111 -7.16 26.10 4.66
N ILE A 112 -6.31 25.57 5.54
CA ILE A 112 -5.84 26.30 6.74
C ILE A 112 -5.08 27.56 6.35
N ILE A 113 -4.15 27.49 5.39
CA ILE A 113 -3.39 28.64 4.90
C ILE A 113 -4.33 29.70 4.32
N SER A 114 -5.34 29.29 3.57
CA SER A 114 -6.34 30.21 2.99
C SER A 114 -7.14 30.95 4.07
N ILE A 115 -7.55 30.24 5.13
CA ILE A 115 -8.26 30.85 6.26
C ILE A 115 -7.36 31.89 6.98
N ILE A 116 -6.10 31.55 7.24
CA ILE A 116 -5.13 32.47 7.86
C ILE A 116 -4.94 33.71 7.00
N ALA A 117 -4.79 33.56 5.68
CA ALA A 117 -4.64 34.69 4.77
C ALA A 117 -5.87 35.61 4.77
N ILE A 118 -7.08 35.08 4.82
CA ILE A 118 -8.33 35.84 4.91
C ILE A 118 -8.38 36.62 6.23
N ILE A 119 -8.05 35.98 7.36
CA ILE A 119 -8.03 36.63 8.68
C ILE A 119 -7.00 37.77 8.69
N MET A 120 -5.79 37.54 8.21
CA MET A 120 -4.74 38.54 8.10
C MET A 120 -5.18 39.74 7.25
N PHE A 121 -5.78 39.46 6.08
CA PHE A 121 -6.31 40.51 5.21
C PHE A 121 -7.37 41.35 5.92
N TYR A 122 -8.28 40.71 6.66
CA TYR A 122 -9.32 41.39 7.43
C TYR A 122 -8.72 42.27 8.54
N LEU A 123 -7.72 41.78 9.28
CA LEU A 123 -7.05 42.53 10.34
C LEU A 123 -6.30 43.73 9.79
N ILE A 124 -5.56 43.60 8.71
CA ILE A 124 -4.85 44.70 8.05
C ILE A 124 -5.84 45.78 7.60
N ARG A 125 -6.96 45.34 7.01
CA ARG A 125 -8.01 46.30 6.56
C ARG A 125 -8.65 47.03 7.74
N ARG A 126 -8.82 46.36 8.87
CA ARG A 126 -9.33 46.96 10.13
C ARG A 126 -8.34 47.94 10.73
N MET A 127 -7.05 47.63 10.78
CA MET A 127 -5.98 48.50 11.29
C MET A 127 -5.87 49.80 10.45
N ARG A 128 -5.86 49.68 9.13
CA ARG A 128 -5.85 50.86 8.24
C ARG A 128 -7.07 51.80 8.45
N LYS A 129 -8.23 51.26 8.81
CA LYS A 129 -9.41 52.07 9.14
C LYS A 129 -9.25 52.80 10.47
N LEU A 130 -8.61 52.20 11.46
CA LEU A 130 -8.34 52.80 12.77
C LEU A 130 -7.32 53.93 12.65
N GLU A 131 -6.22 53.71 11.93
CA GLU A 131 -5.20 54.77 11.63
C GLU A 131 -5.82 56.01 10.99
N ARG A 132 -6.68 55.80 9.98
CA ARG A 132 -7.39 56.95 9.32
C ARG A 132 -8.34 57.67 10.26
N ARG A 133 -8.90 57.04 11.30
CA ARG A 133 -9.74 57.67 12.31
C ARG A 133 -8.90 58.50 13.29
N ILE A 134 -7.76 57.97 13.72
CA ILE A 134 -6.84 58.67 14.62
C ILE A 134 -6.26 59.89 13.95
N ASP A 135 -5.84 59.79 12.68
CA ASP A 135 -5.27 60.89 11.93
C ASP A 135 -6.29 62.02 11.71
N ARG A 136 -7.57 61.72 11.46
CA ARG A 136 -8.65 62.72 11.38
C ARG A 136 -8.95 63.36 12.75
N GLY A 137 -8.85 62.59 13.85
CA GLY A 137 -8.99 63.13 15.21
C GLY A 137 -7.90 64.11 15.56
N ASN A 138 -6.65 63.74 15.26
CA ASN A 138 -5.49 64.58 15.55
C ASN A 138 -5.49 65.89 14.75
N ARG A 139 -5.90 65.90 13.49
CA ARG A 139 -6.05 67.12 12.67
C ARG A 139 -7.10 68.11 13.23
N ARG A 140 -8.21 67.58 13.80
CA ARG A 140 -9.23 68.44 14.43
C ARG A 140 -8.72 69.10 15.70
N ILE A 141 -7.94 68.44 16.50
CA ILE A 141 -7.35 68.94 17.74
C ILE A 141 -6.35 70.06 17.42
N VAL A 142 -5.50 69.87 16.39
CA VAL A 142 -4.50 70.91 15.96
C VAL A 142 -5.19 72.15 15.43
N LEU A 143 -6.24 72.01 14.62
CA LEU A 143 -6.98 73.13 14.09
C LEU A 143 -7.71 73.96 15.18
N HIS A 144 -8.27 73.26 16.18
CA HIS A 144 -8.92 73.95 17.31
C HIS A 144 -7.92 74.67 18.19
N ARG A 145 -6.71 74.18 18.37
CA ARG A 145 -5.65 74.89 19.14
C ARG A 145 -5.12 76.12 18.45
N ILE A 146 -5.01 76.13 17.12
CA ILE A 146 -4.58 77.29 16.33
C ILE A 146 -5.63 78.36 16.40
N SER A 147 -6.94 78.04 16.35
CA SER A 147 -8.00 79.04 16.38
C SER A 147 -8.11 79.80 17.72
N HIS A 148 -7.59 79.24 18.84
CA HIS A 148 -7.59 79.91 20.16
C HIS A 148 -6.33 80.76 20.42
N THR A 149 -5.26 80.63 19.61
CA THR A 149 -4.02 81.40 19.81
C THR A 149 -4.03 82.72 19.08
N TYR A 150 -5.00 82.93 18.19
CA TYR A 150 -5.14 84.20 17.42
C TYR A 150 -6.36 85.05 17.82
N ARG A 151 -6.83 84.93 19.03
CA ARG A 151 -7.81 85.79 19.67
C ARG A 151 -7.17 86.43 20.92
#